data_860102dc7e93a3ae528fe6160ab82f19
#
_entry.id   860102dc7e93a3ae528fe6160ab82f19
#
_cell.length_a   1.000
_cell.length_b   1.000
_cell.length_c   1.000
_cell.angle_alpha   90.00
_cell.angle_beta   90.00
_cell.angle_gamma   90.00
#
_symmetry.space_group_name_H-M   'P 1'
#
loop_
_entity.id
_entity.type
_entity.pdbx_description
1 polymer ?
#
loop_
_entity_poly.entity_id
_entity_poly.type
_entity_poly.pdbx_seq_one_letter_code
_entity_poly.pdbx_strand_id
1 'polypeptide(L)'
;HRQSIVHSMVEFTDGAVMAQLGAPDMRIPISLAMTYPERKQTPAPALDLLSCPPLTFAEIDEGNFDCFRLAKEAAKRGGTVCAAMNAANEEAVALYLQDAIGFYDISELVSRAMELPSVENPKLRDILNADKAARELVRSRFSR
;
A
#
# COMPACT_ATOMS: atom_id res chain seq x y z
N HIS A 1 6.45 11.38 5.79
CA HIS A 1 6.67 11.29 7.24
C HIS A 1 7.46 10.03 7.59
N ARG A 2 8.80 10.17 7.73
CA ARG A 2 9.71 9.01 7.84
C ARG A 2 9.66 8.31 9.20
N GLN A 3 9.28 9.02 10.26
CA GLN A 3 9.20 8.45 11.61
C GLN A 3 8.07 7.42 11.77
N SER A 4 7.12 7.41 10.87
CA SER A 4 5.95 6.51 10.90
C SER A 4 5.18 6.53 12.24
N ILE A 5 5.14 7.69 12.90
CA ILE A 5 4.36 7.92 14.13
C ILE A 5 2.94 8.35 13.79
N VAL A 6 2.79 9.22 12.77
CA VAL A 6 1.49 9.59 12.20
C VAL A 6 1.12 8.55 11.15
N HIS A 7 0.00 7.86 11.36
CA HIS A 7 -0.48 6.80 10.47
C HIS A 7 -1.60 7.24 9.54
N SER A 8 -2.36 8.27 9.94
CA SER A 8 -3.41 8.87 9.10
C SER A 8 -3.69 10.29 9.54
N MET A 9 -4.10 11.12 8.60
CA MET A 9 -4.54 12.49 8.84
C MET A 9 -5.79 12.80 8.00
N VAL A 10 -6.65 13.64 8.55
CA VAL A 10 -7.81 14.21 7.85
C VAL A 10 -7.71 15.72 7.93
N GLU A 11 -7.69 16.37 6.79
CA GLU A 11 -7.80 17.82 6.67
C GLU A 11 -9.27 18.17 6.38
N PHE A 12 -9.82 19.06 7.19
CA PHE A 12 -11.17 19.56 7.04
C PHE A 12 -11.21 20.82 6.17
N THR A 13 -12.40 21.16 5.69
CA THR A 13 -12.60 22.32 4.81
C THR A 13 -12.30 23.67 5.47
N ASP A 14 -12.28 23.73 6.79
CA ASP A 14 -11.89 24.90 7.59
C ASP A 14 -10.39 25.00 7.83
N GLY A 15 -9.59 24.05 7.29
CA GLY A 15 -8.15 23.97 7.46
C GLY A 15 -7.68 23.26 8.74
N ALA A 16 -8.61 22.79 9.58
CA ALA A 16 -8.24 21.97 10.74
C ALA A 16 -7.70 20.60 10.29
N VAL A 17 -6.67 20.10 10.96
CA VAL A 17 -6.10 18.77 10.68
C VAL A 17 -6.19 17.91 11.94
N MET A 18 -6.76 16.72 11.80
CA MET A 18 -6.75 15.68 12.84
C MET A 18 -5.88 14.51 12.41
N ALA A 19 -5.05 14.01 13.32
CA ALA A 19 -4.13 12.93 13.04
C ALA A 19 -4.26 11.79 14.07
N GLN A 20 -4.14 10.55 13.59
CA GLN A 20 -3.96 9.38 14.45
C GLN A 20 -2.47 9.11 14.58
N LEU A 21 -1.98 9.11 15.82
CA LEU A 21 -0.61 8.83 16.18
C LEU A 21 -0.51 7.56 17.00
N GLY A 22 0.61 6.84 16.86
CA GLY A 22 0.88 5.64 17.64
C GLY A 22 2.29 5.12 17.37
N ALA A 23 2.76 4.20 18.21
CA ALA A 23 3.93 3.40 17.87
C ALA A 23 3.63 2.61 16.58
N PRO A 24 4.62 2.41 15.67
CA PRO A 24 4.43 1.63 14.43
C PRO A 24 4.34 0.14 14.74
N ASP A 25 3.23 -0.28 15.30
CA ASP A 25 2.98 -1.64 15.76
C ASP A 25 1.56 -2.08 15.39
N MET A 26 1.46 -3.11 14.54
CA MET A 26 0.18 -3.65 14.05
C MET A 26 -0.69 -4.27 15.14
N ARG A 27 -0.13 -4.60 16.30
CA ARG A 27 -0.93 -5.10 17.45
C ARG A 27 -1.96 -4.08 17.93
N ILE A 28 -1.70 -2.78 17.75
CA ILE A 28 -2.63 -1.70 18.13
C ILE A 28 -3.93 -1.76 17.30
N PRO A 29 -3.90 -1.65 15.97
CA PRO A 29 -5.12 -1.69 15.16
C PRO A 29 -5.78 -3.08 15.17
N ILE A 30 -5.02 -4.17 15.25
CA ILE A 30 -5.58 -5.52 15.35
C ILE A 30 -6.34 -5.69 16.66
N SER A 31 -5.78 -5.26 17.79
CA SER A 31 -6.45 -5.31 19.08
C SER A 31 -7.75 -4.52 19.06
N LEU A 32 -7.74 -3.31 18.51
CA LEU A 32 -8.97 -2.51 18.37
C LEU A 32 -10.01 -3.19 17.49
N ALA A 33 -9.61 -3.79 16.37
CA ALA A 33 -10.54 -4.51 15.48
C ALA A 33 -11.21 -5.69 16.20
N MET A 34 -10.48 -6.38 17.08
CA MET A 34 -11.01 -7.51 17.86
C MET A 34 -11.88 -7.10 19.03
N THR A 35 -11.69 -5.91 19.61
CA THR A 35 -12.39 -5.45 20.81
C THR A 35 -13.38 -4.32 20.55
N TYR A 36 -13.53 -3.90 19.32
CA TYR A 36 -14.38 -2.78 18.93
C TYR A 36 -15.80 -2.89 19.53
N PRO A 37 -16.37 -1.80 20.06
CA PRO A 37 -15.87 -0.43 20.06
C PRO A 37 -14.94 -0.07 21.25
N GLU A 38 -14.63 -1.01 22.11
CA GLU A 38 -13.81 -0.78 23.30
C GLU A 38 -12.32 -0.69 22.95
N ARG A 39 -11.59 0.24 23.61
CA ARG A 39 -10.14 0.31 23.56
C ARG A 39 -9.56 -0.39 24.79
N LYS A 40 -8.98 -1.58 24.57
CA LYS A 40 -8.33 -2.35 25.65
C LYS A 40 -6.82 -2.16 25.60
N GLN A 41 -6.19 -2.40 26.75
CA GLN A 41 -4.73 -2.40 26.84
C GLN A 41 -4.13 -3.46 25.91
N THR A 42 -3.07 -3.09 25.20
CA THR A 42 -2.35 -3.99 24.29
C THR A 42 -0.90 -4.17 24.76
N PRO A 43 -0.22 -5.25 24.37
CA PRO A 43 1.19 -5.43 24.68
C PRO A 43 2.11 -4.55 23.81
N ALA A 44 1.56 -3.73 22.92
CA ALA A 44 2.33 -2.79 22.11
C ALA A 44 2.86 -1.64 22.98
N PRO A 45 4.04 -1.08 22.68
CA PRO A 45 4.58 0.06 23.41
C PRO A 45 3.67 1.27 23.27
N ALA A 46 3.48 2.01 24.36
CA ALA A 46 2.80 3.30 24.31
C ALA A 46 3.68 4.34 23.62
N LEU A 47 3.06 5.23 22.83
CA LEU A 47 3.76 6.38 22.28
C LEU A 47 3.92 7.44 23.39
N ASP A 48 5.18 7.81 23.67
CA ASP A 48 5.50 8.95 24.50
C ASP A 48 5.93 10.13 23.62
N LEU A 49 5.07 11.13 23.50
CA LEU A 49 5.32 12.31 22.68
C LEU A 49 6.45 13.19 23.20
N LEU A 50 6.80 13.09 24.50
CA LEU A 50 7.88 13.89 25.08
C LEU A 50 9.27 13.34 24.76
N SER A 51 9.36 12.03 24.54
CA SER A 51 10.62 11.34 24.20
C SER A 51 10.75 10.99 22.72
N CYS A 52 9.67 11.19 21.92
CA CYS A 52 9.74 10.89 20.50
C CYS A 52 10.57 11.94 19.74
N PRO A 53 11.22 11.54 18.61
CA PRO A 53 11.94 12.51 17.79
C PRO A 53 10.99 13.53 17.16
N PRO A 54 11.49 14.71 16.74
CA PRO A 54 10.68 15.68 16.03
C PRO A 54 9.99 15.06 14.81
N LEU A 55 8.69 15.34 14.64
CA LEU A 55 7.93 14.86 13.49
C LEU A 55 8.28 15.70 12.27
N THR A 56 8.70 15.05 11.20
CA THR A 56 9.06 15.70 9.94
C THR A 56 8.14 15.27 8.82
N PHE A 57 7.83 16.20 7.93
CA PHE A 57 6.98 15.98 6.76
C PHE A 57 7.71 16.52 5.54
N ALA A 58 7.58 15.85 4.43
CA ALA A 58 8.13 16.23 3.14
C ALA A 58 7.20 15.79 2.02
N GLU A 59 7.34 16.42 0.87
CA GLU A 59 6.65 15.96 -0.34
C GLU A 59 7.14 14.57 -0.74
N ILE A 60 6.26 13.84 -1.43
CA ILE A 60 6.58 12.51 -1.95
C ILE A 60 7.40 12.69 -3.23
N ASP A 61 8.54 12.02 -3.29
CA ASP A 61 9.35 11.94 -4.49
C ASP A 61 8.72 10.94 -5.49
N GLU A 62 7.74 11.42 -6.25
CA GLU A 62 7.03 10.60 -7.24
C GLU A 62 7.95 10.16 -8.40
N GLY A 63 9.11 10.82 -8.60
CA GLY A 63 10.08 10.44 -9.63
C GLY A 63 10.87 9.18 -9.27
N ASN A 64 11.19 8.99 -7.99
CA ASN A 64 11.88 7.80 -7.51
C ASN A 64 10.92 6.70 -7.03
N PHE A 65 9.67 7.06 -6.65
CA PHE A 65 8.67 6.14 -6.12
C PHE A 65 7.42 6.07 -7.01
N ASP A 66 7.62 5.68 -8.27
CA ASP A 66 6.59 5.63 -9.30
C ASP A 66 5.39 4.74 -8.92
N CYS A 67 5.60 3.68 -8.12
CA CYS A 67 4.53 2.84 -7.61
C CYS A 67 3.48 3.62 -6.80
N PHE A 68 3.85 4.73 -6.16
CA PHE A 68 2.89 5.59 -5.46
C PHE A 68 1.93 6.27 -6.46
N ARG A 69 2.47 6.79 -7.57
CA ARG A 69 1.67 7.38 -8.66
C ARG A 69 0.73 6.33 -9.27
N LEU A 70 1.27 5.13 -9.57
CA LEU A 70 0.49 4.02 -10.12
C LEU A 70 -0.64 3.57 -9.18
N ALA A 71 -0.40 3.54 -7.86
CA ALA A 71 -1.44 3.21 -6.89
C ALA A 71 -2.57 4.25 -6.87
N LYS A 72 -2.24 5.54 -6.96
CA LYS A 72 -3.24 6.62 -7.08
C LYS A 72 -4.05 6.49 -8.37
N GLU A 73 -3.39 6.14 -9.46
CA GLU A 73 -4.05 5.92 -10.76
C GLU A 73 -4.96 4.69 -10.71
N ALA A 74 -4.50 3.55 -10.16
CA ALA A 74 -5.32 2.36 -9.98
C ALA A 74 -6.57 2.66 -9.15
N ALA A 75 -6.43 3.40 -8.05
CA ALA A 75 -7.55 3.80 -7.20
C ALA A 75 -8.58 4.67 -7.94
N LYS A 76 -8.13 5.56 -8.85
CA LYS A 76 -9.03 6.37 -9.68
C LYS A 76 -9.74 5.56 -10.77
N ARG A 77 -9.03 4.62 -11.40
CA ARG A 77 -9.60 3.73 -12.43
C ARG A 77 -10.59 2.74 -11.82
N GLY A 78 -10.34 2.26 -10.62
CA GLY A 78 -11.22 1.31 -9.92
C GLY A 78 -11.29 -0.06 -10.57
N GLY A 79 -12.41 -0.75 -10.36
CA GLY A 79 -12.65 -2.07 -10.94
C GLY A 79 -11.58 -3.10 -10.55
N THR A 80 -11.21 -3.97 -11.49
CA THR A 80 -10.18 -5.01 -11.27
C THR A 80 -8.75 -4.48 -11.38
N VAL A 81 -8.53 -3.21 -11.77
CA VAL A 81 -7.18 -2.62 -11.90
C VAL A 81 -6.44 -2.63 -10.58
N CYS A 82 -7.14 -2.35 -9.46
CA CYS A 82 -6.52 -2.39 -8.13
C CYS A 82 -6.00 -3.80 -7.77
N ALA A 83 -6.75 -4.84 -8.11
CA ALA A 83 -6.34 -6.22 -7.87
C ALA A 83 -5.13 -6.61 -8.75
N ALA A 84 -5.15 -6.25 -10.02
CA ALA A 84 -4.04 -6.50 -10.94
C ALA A 84 -2.76 -5.77 -10.48
N MET A 85 -2.88 -4.49 -10.10
CA MET A 85 -1.79 -3.69 -9.57
C MET A 85 -1.16 -4.32 -8.33
N ASN A 86 -2.01 -4.70 -7.35
CA ASN A 86 -1.52 -5.31 -6.10
C ASN A 86 -0.83 -6.65 -6.36
N ALA A 87 -1.44 -7.52 -7.17
CA ALA A 87 -0.88 -8.84 -7.50
C ALA A 87 0.48 -8.74 -8.22
N ALA A 88 0.60 -7.81 -9.17
CA ALA A 88 1.85 -7.56 -9.86
C ALA A 88 2.93 -7.01 -8.92
N ASN A 89 2.56 -6.09 -8.02
CA ASN A 89 3.48 -5.53 -7.04
C ASN A 89 4.01 -6.62 -6.09
N GLU A 90 3.16 -7.47 -5.54
CA GLU A 90 3.58 -8.58 -4.67
C GLU A 90 4.55 -9.52 -5.37
N GLU A 91 4.25 -9.90 -6.61
CA GLU A 91 5.09 -10.81 -7.39
C GLU A 91 6.43 -10.17 -7.77
N ALA A 92 6.41 -8.89 -8.19
CA ALA A 92 7.62 -8.14 -8.53
C ALA A 92 8.51 -7.92 -7.30
N VAL A 93 7.93 -7.59 -6.14
CA VAL A 93 8.68 -7.48 -4.88
C VAL A 93 9.32 -8.82 -4.49
N ALA A 94 8.61 -9.94 -4.68
CA ALA A 94 9.17 -11.26 -4.42
C ALA A 94 10.38 -11.57 -5.31
N LEU A 95 10.33 -11.17 -6.61
CA LEU A 95 11.46 -11.30 -7.52
C LEU A 95 12.62 -10.38 -7.15
N TYR A 96 12.34 -9.15 -6.75
CA TYR A 96 13.36 -8.21 -6.28
C TYR A 96 14.10 -8.73 -5.04
N LEU A 97 13.37 -9.29 -4.07
CA LEU A 97 13.97 -9.87 -2.85
C LEU A 97 14.82 -11.13 -3.13
N GLN A 98 14.68 -11.72 -4.33
CA GLN A 98 15.50 -12.83 -4.82
C GLN A 98 16.64 -12.35 -5.76
N ASP A 99 16.89 -11.04 -5.84
CA ASP A 99 17.85 -10.42 -6.74
C ASP A 99 17.63 -10.76 -8.24
N ALA A 100 16.39 -11.15 -8.61
CA ALA A 100 16.04 -11.50 -9.99
C ALA A 100 15.75 -10.27 -10.88
N ILE A 101 15.37 -9.15 -10.26
CA ILE A 101 15.06 -7.87 -10.93
C ILE A 101 15.64 -6.69 -10.15
N GLY A 102 15.79 -5.53 -10.81
CA GLY A 102 16.14 -4.26 -10.18
C GLY A 102 14.95 -3.58 -9.51
N PHE A 103 15.24 -2.60 -8.65
CA PHE A 103 14.20 -1.84 -7.92
C PHE A 103 13.18 -1.16 -8.84
N TYR A 104 13.65 -0.53 -9.91
CA TYR A 104 12.78 0.18 -10.86
C TYR A 104 11.97 -0.75 -11.78
N ASP A 105 12.38 -2.01 -11.93
CA ASP A 105 11.61 -3.01 -12.67
C ASP A 105 10.26 -3.30 -12.01
N ILE A 106 10.15 -3.09 -10.69
CA ILE A 106 8.89 -3.26 -9.95
C ILE A 106 7.82 -2.36 -10.54
N SER A 107 8.09 -1.06 -10.68
CA SER A 107 7.10 -0.11 -11.21
C SER A 107 6.77 -0.37 -12.68
N GLU A 108 7.74 -0.81 -13.48
CA GLU A 108 7.49 -1.18 -14.89
C GLU A 108 6.54 -2.37 -15.00
N LEU A 109 6.76 -3.42 -14.21
CA LEU A 109 5.90 -4.61 -14.18
C LEU A 109 4.50 -4.30 -13.69
N VAL A 110 4.39 -3.49 -12.65
CA VAL A 110 3.10 -3.01 -12.11
C VAL A 110 2.34 -2.20 -13.17
N SER A 111 3.01 -1.25 -13.83
CA SER A 111 2.41 -0.44 -14.90
C SER A 111 1.84 -1.31 -16.03
N ARG A 112 2.60 -2.33 -16.46
CA ARG A 112 2.15 -3.26 -17.51
C ARG A 112 0.95 -4.11 -17.09
N ALA A 113 0.92 -4.56 -15.83
CA ALA A 113 -0.21 -5.31 -15.32
C ALA A 113 -1.49 -4.48 -15.23
N MET A 114 -1.38 -3.18 -15.00
CA MET A 114 -2.50 -2.24 -15.01
C MET A 114 -3.13 -2.04 -16.40
N GLU A 115 -2.43 -2.41 -17.47
CA GLU A 115 -2.95 -2.37 -18.86
C GLU A 115 -3.67 -3.66 -19.27
N LEU A 116 -3.73 -4.67 -18.41
CA LEU A 116 -4.55 -5.85 -18.64
C LEU A 116 -6.04 -5.48 -18.74
N PRO A 117 -6.86 -6.27 -19.47
CA PRO A 117 -8.29 -6.05 -19.54
C PRO A 117 -8.92 -5.94 -18.15
N SER A 118 -9.69 -4.89 -17.92
CA SER A 118 -10.32 -4.60 -16.63
C SER A 118 -11.83 -4.67 -16.67
N VAL A 119 -12.45 -5.00 -15.54
CA VAL A 119 -13.90 -5.01 -15.32
C VAL A 119 -14.25 -3.91 -14.33
N GLU A 120 -15.13 -2.98 -14.68
CA GLU A 120 -15.49 -1.82 -13.83
C GLU A 120 -16.28 -2.20 -12.58
N ASN A 121 -17.25 -3.10 -12.71
CA ASN A 121 -18.11 -3.58 -11.62
C ASN A 121 -17.85 -5.07 -11.37
N PRO A 122 -16.67 -5.45 -10.80
CA PRO A 122 -16.23 -6.81 -10.73
C PRO A 122 -16.99 -7.62 -9.68
N LYS A 123 -17.28 -8.88 -10.01
CA LYS A 123 -17.60 -9.94 -9.04
C LYS A 123 -16.30 -10.51 -8.49
N LEU A 124 -16.38 -11.26 -7.40
CA LEU A 124 -15.21 -11.89 -6.78
C LEU A 124 -14.38 -12.71 -7.80
N ARG A 125 -15.05 -13.42 -8.71
CA ARG A 125 -14.37 -14.21 -9.75
C ARG A 125 -13.53 -13.35 -10.68
N ASP A 126 -14.01 -12.16 -11.03
CA ASP A 126 -13.29 -11.22 -11.92
C ASP A 126 -12.05 -10.68 -11.24
N ILE A 127 -12.14 -10.38 -9.94
CA ILE A 127 -11.01 -9.94 -9.10
C ILE A 127 -9.94 -11.03 -9.04
N LEU A 128 -10.33 -12.28 -8.75
CA LEU A 128 -9.41 -13.43 -8.68
C LEU A 128 -8.76 -13.73 -10.04
N ASN A 129 -9.49 -13.57 -11.13
CA ASN A 129 -8.94 -13.74 -12.48
C ASN A 129 -7.92 -12.65 -12.82
N ALA A 130 -8.19 -11.39 -12.45
CA ALA A 130 -7.27 -10.28 -12.66
C ALA A 130 -5.98 -10.44 -11.83
N ASP A 131 -6.10 -10.84 -10.56
CA ASP A 131 -4.95 -11.18 -9.70
C ASP A 131 -4.08 -12.26 -10.36
N LYS A 132 -4.69 -13.38 -10.78
CA LYS A 132 -3.98 -14.47 -11.42
C LYS A 132 -3.28 -14.04 -12.71
N ALA A 133 -3.97 -13.32 -13.58
CA ALA A 133 -3.42 -12.85 -14.86
C ALA A 133 -2.23 -11.91 -14.66
N ALA A 134 -2.31 -11.01 -13.66
CA ALA A 134 -1.22 -10.10 -13.34
C ALA A 134 0.02 -10.85 -12.82
N ARG A 135 -0.15 -11.85 -11.94
CA ARG A 135 0.97 -12.69 -11.47
C ARG A 135 1.59 -13.50 -12.61
N GLU A 136 0.78 -14.08 -13.49
CA GLU A 136 1.26 -14.81 -14.67
C GLU A 136 2.06 -13.90 -15.62
N LEU A 137 1.59 -12.67 -15.84
CA LEU A 137 2.31 -11.68 -16.64
C LEU A 137 3.70 -11.39 -16.07
N VAL A 138 3.81 -11.16 -14.78
CA VAL A 138 5.10 -10.88 -14.11
C VAL A 138 6.03 -12.09 -14.23
N ARG A 139 5.56 -13.29 -13.89
CA ARG A 139 6.35 -14.54 -13.93
C ARG A 139 6.84 -14.90 -15.34
N SER A 140 5.99 -14.72 -16.36
CA SER A 140 6.31 -15.08 -17.73
C SER A 140 7.51 -14.34 -18.32
N ARG A 141 7.87 -13.19 -17.75
CA ARG A 141 9.04 -12.42 -18.17
C ARG A 141 10.37 -12.99 -17.68
N PHE A 142 10.36 -13.82 -16.66
CA PHE A 142 11.55 -14.37 -16.00
C PHE A 142 11.61 -15.89 -16.02
N SER A 143 10.60 -16.56 -16.61
CA SER A 143 10.68 -17.99 -16.94
C SER A 143 11.59 -18.16 -18.16
N ARG A 144 12.90 -18.26 -17.93
CA ARG A 144 13.88 -18.78 -18.87
C ARG A 144 14.25 -20.20 -18.48
#